data_80d89b9c153798e08428f4dad08630ce
#
_entry.id   80d89b9c153798e08428f4dad08630ce
#
_cell.length_a   1.000
_cell.length_b   1.000
_cell.length_c   1.000
_cell.angle_alpha   90.00
_cell.angle_beta   90.00
_cell.angle_gamma   90.00
#
_symmetry.space_group_name_H-M   'P 1'
#
loop_
_entity.id
_entity.type
_entity.pdbx_description
1 polymer ?
#
loop_
_entity_poly.entity_id
_entity_poly.type
_entity_poly.pdbx_seq_one_letter_code
_entity_poly.pdbx_strand_id
1 'polypeptide(L)'
;MAQAVELNGKKILVTFLMHLGDLTLTTPFIHALRKAAPDAHITFLADEKLKDVVLHNPYLDEVITIDKKGKDNSLLALMACARRLSKMDFDVLINLHPNERCSFIDAFTKVKLRCGTTHTLFKPLWDVFTPLNRKIHAADMYLDVLTQLGVQKLENNGLEIFPSEEYKQHAEEFWREHGVFATDKLVGFNIGSAVVTKRWAPERFAKVADILAEKGYKPVFFGGTMDEEMVQEAVSFMKT
;
A
#
# COMPACT_ATOMS: atom_id res chain seq x y z
N MET A 1 -5.62 -26.58 15.24
CA MET A 1 -6.02 -26.22 13.86
C MET A 1 -6.72 -24.89 13.97
N ALA A 2 -6.29 -23.86 13.25
CA ALA A 2 -7.00 -22.58 13.20
C ALA A 2 -8.41 -22.83 12.65
N GLN A 3 -9.41 -22.24 13.27
CA GLN A 3 -10.79 -22.35 12.82
C GLN A 3 -10.89 -21.57 11.51
N ALA A 4 -11.27 -22.20 10.41
CA ALA A 4 -11.46 -21.53 9.14
C ALA A 4 -12.53 -20.45 9.27
N VAL A 5 -12.20 -19.24 8.84
CA VAL A 5 -13.10 -18.08 8.83
C VAL A 5 -13.84 -18.08 7.49
N GLU A 6 -15.15 -18.05 7.53
CA GLU A 6 -15.94 -17.91 6.33
C GLU A 6 -15.91 -16.45 5.86
N LEU A 7 -15.37 -16.23 4.65
CA LEU A 7 -15.18 -14.91 4.06
C LEU A 7 -16.15 -14.61 2.93
N ASN A 8 -16.59 -15.64 2.19
CA ASN A 8 -17.47 -15.42 1.05
C ASN A 8 -18.86 -14.91 1.46
N GLY A 9 -19.42 -13.97 0.70
CA GLY A 9 -20.70 -13.33 1.00
C GLY A 9 -20.70 -12.44 2.25
N LYS A 10 -19.53 -12.13 2.83
CA LYS A 10 -19.39 -11.29 4.02
C LYS A 10 -19.03 -9.84 3.67
N LYS A 11 -19.35 -8.92 4.57
CA LYS A 11 -18.83 -7.56 4.56
C LYS A 11 -17.49 -7.55 5.30
N ILE A 12 -16.41 -7.34 4.57
CA ILE A 12 -15.04 -7.43 5.07
C ILE A 12 -14.43 -6.03 5.11
N LEU A 13 -13.91 -5.64 6.26
CA LEU A 13 -13.06 -4.46 6.41
C LEU A 13 -11.60 -4.89 6.51
N VAL A 14 -10.77 -4.44 5.58
CA VAL A 14 -9.31 -4.59 5.65
C VAL A 14 -8.70 -3.27 6.09
N THR A 15 -7.84 -3.28 7.09
CA THR A 15 -7.22 -2.06 7.62
C THR A 15 -5.71 -2.06 7.45
N PHE A 16 -5.19 -0.95 6.88
CA PHE A 16 -3.76 -0.78 6.65
C PHE A 16 -3.37 0.70 6.54
N LEU A 17 -2.60 1.22 7.51
CA LEU A 17 -2.24 2.64 7.61
C LEU A 17 -0.71 2.86 7.65
N MET A 18 0.04 2.18 6.78
CA MET A 18 1.49 2.28 6.71
C MET A 18 1.99 3.22 5.59
N HIS A 19 3.18 2.97 5.07
CA HIS A 19 3.82 3.77 4.03
C HIS A 19 3.44 3.27 2.63
N LEU A 20 3.75 4.06 1.60
CA LEU A 20 3.44 3.79 0.20
C LEU A 20 3.89 2.39 -0.25
N GLY A 21 5.16 2.07 -0.03
CA GLY A 21 5.71 0.77 -0.43
C GLY A 21 5.03 -0.40 0.28
N ASP A 22 4.79 -0.25 1.61
CA ASP A 22 4.10 -1.28 2.38
C ASP A 22 2.66 -1.49 1.90
N LEU A 23 1.96 -0.40 1.54
CA LEU A 23 0.60 -0.47 0.99
C LEU A 23 0.59 -1.20 -0.37
N THR A 24 1.55 -0.90 -1.24
CA THR A 24 1.70 -1.61 -2.53
C THR A 24 1.91 -3.11 -2.32
N LEU A 25 2.65 -3.51 -1.28
CA LEU A 25 2.88 -4.92 -0.93
C LEU A 25 1.62 -5.65 -0.43
N THR A 26 0.52 -4.95 -0.15
CA THR A 26 -0.78 -5.58 0.18
C THR A 26 -1.60 -5.96 -1.04
N THR A 27 -1.25 -5.51 -2.25
CA THR A 27 -2.08 -5.74 -3.44
C THR A 27 -2.25 -7.22 -3.81
N PRO A 28 -1.24 -8.11 -3.66
CA PRO A 28 -1.45 -9.55 -3.84
C PRO A 28 -2.46 -10.14 -2.84
N PHE A 29 -2.46 -9.64 -1.59
CA PHE A 29 -3.46 -10.03 -0.58
C PHE A 29 -4.87 -9.63 -1.01
N ILE A 30 -5.06 -8.39 -1.52
CA ILE A 30 -6.36 -7.89 -1.97
C ILE A 30 -6.89 -8.77 -3.11
N HIS A 31 -6.06 -9.08 -4.11
CA HIS A 31 -6.41 -9.97 -5.22
C HIS A 31 -6.78 -11.37 -4.73
N ALA A 32 -5.96 -11.97 -3.88
CA ALA A 32 -6.19 -13.31 -3.33
C ALA A 32 -7.46 -13.37 -2.46
N LEU A 33 -7.75 -12.31 -1.69
CA LEU A 33 -8.97 -12.19 -0.89
C LEU A 33 -10.21 -12.17 -1.80
N ARG A 34 -10.22 -11.38 -2.87
CA ARG A 34 -11.32 -11.36 -3.85
C ARG A 34 -11.51 -12.72 -4.51
N LYS A 35 -10.41 -13.39 -4.89
CA LYS A 35 -10.46 -14.72 -5.50
C LYS A 35 -11.03 -15.78 -4.53
N ALA A 36 -10.69 -15.67 -3.25
CA ALA A 36 -11.20 -16.57 -2.20
C ALA A 36 -12.65 -16.26 -1.77
N ALA A 37 -13.09 -15.03 -1.94
CA ALA A 37 -14.40 -14.54 -1.51
C ALA A 37 -15.03 -13.66 -2.60
N PRO A 38 -15.44 -14.25 -3.75
CA PRO A 38 -15.94 -13.50 -4.91
C PRO A 38 -17.21 -12.69 -4.61
N ASP A 39 -18.06 -13.15 -3.72
CA ASP A 39 -19.33 -12.50 -3.35
C ASP A 39 -19.20 -11.61 -2.09
N ALA A 40 -17.99 -11.44 -1.54
CA ALA A 40 -17.77 -10.56 -0.40
C ALA A 40 -17.83 -9.08 -0.81
N HIS A 41 -18.32 -8.23 0.10
CA HIS A 41 -18.14 -6.78 -0.02
C HIS A 41 -16.88 -6.38 0.73
N ILE A 42 -15.82 -6.04 -0.01
CA ILE A 42 -14.49 -5.75 0.54
C ILE A 42 -14.25 -4.24 0.60
N THR A 43 -14.19 -3.71 1.80
CA THR A 43 -13.85 -2.31 2.09
C THR A 43 -12.40 -2.24 2.60
N PHE A 44 -11.62 -1.29 2.09
CA PHE A 44 -10.23 -1.06 2.52
C PHE A 44 -10.08 0.29 3.21
N LEU A 45 -9.51 0.31 4.42
CA LEU A 45 -9.18 1.54 5.13
C LEU A 45 -7.71 1.91 4.89
N ALA A 46 -7.48 3.05 4.22
CA ALA A 46 -6.16 3.55 3.84
C ALA A 46 -5.87 4.96 4.39
N ASP A 47 -4.62 5.39 4.32
CA ASP A 47 -4.25 6.79 4.50
C ASP A 47 -4.71 7.62 3.29
N GLU A 48 -5.36 8.75 3.53
CA GLU A 48 -5.84 9.69 2.49
C GLU A 48 -4.74 10.06 1.48
N LYS A 49 -3.50 10.25 1.96
CA LYS A 49 -2.36 10.61 1.10
C LYS A 49 -1.85 9.49 0.21
N LEU A 50 -2.28 8.25 0.46
CA LEU A 50 -1.81 7.06 -0.24
C LEU A 50 -2.94 6.31 -0.93
N LYS A 51 -4.16 6.85 -0.91
CA LYS A 51 -5.36 6.19 -1.42
C LYS A 51 -5.24 5.74 -2.89
N ASP A 52 -4.53 6.51 -3.71
CA ASP A 52 -4.44 6.26 -5.16
C ASP A 52 -3.82 4.89 -5.49
N VAL A 53 -3.06 4.30 -4.56
CA VAL A 53 -2.53 2.93 -4.71
C VAL A 53 -3.65 1.89 -4.78
N VAL A 54 -4.76 2.12 -4.07
CA VAL A 54 -5.85 1.15 -3.91
C VAL A 54 -7.20 1.65 -4.42
N LEU A 55 -7.35 2.96 -4.69
CA LEU A 55 -8.63 3.60 -5.01
C LEU A 55 -9.33 2.98 -6.23
N HIS A 56 -8.56 2.62 -7.24
CA HIS A 56 -9.08 2.06 -8.49
C HIS A 56 -8.83 0.54 -8.60
N ASN A 57 -8.54 -0.11 -7.47
CA ASN A 57 -8.31 -1.55 -7.46
C ASN A 57 -9.61 -2.31 -7.70
N PRO A 58 -9.74 -3.09 -8.80
CA PRO A 58 -10.99 -3.74 -9.19
C PRO A 58 -11.43 -4.86 -8.23
N TYR A 59 -10.56 -5.26 -7.30
CA TYR A 59 -10.84 -6.28 -6.31
C TYR A 59 -11.42 -5.71 -5.01
N LEU A 60 -11.55 -4.39 -4.90
CA LEU A 60 -12.18 -3.69 -3.78
C LEU A 60 -13.53 -3.11 -4.21
N ASP A 61 -14.52 -3.15 -3.31
CA ASP A 61 -15.82 -2.51 -3.54
C ASP A 61 -15.81 -1.08 -3.01
N GLU A 62 -15.03 -0.81 -1.97
CA GLU A 62 -14.98 0.51 -1.35
C GLU A 62 -13.60 0.79 -0.74
N VAL A 63 -13.14 2.04 -0.86
CA VAL A 63 -11.96 2.55 -0.17
C VAL A 63 -12.37 3.70 0.75
N ILE A 64 -12.14 3.52 2.04
CA ILE A 64 -12.34 4.55 3.07
C ILE A 64 -10.99 5.11 3.46
N THR A 65 -10.93 6.42 3.65
CA THR A 65 -9.67 7.08 3.99
C THR A 65 -9.74 7.84 5.30
N ILE A 66 -8.55 7.98 5.91
CA ILE A 66 -8.30 8.89 7.03
C ILE A 66 -7.03 9.69 6.78
N ASP A 67 -7.04 10.97 7.14
CA ASP A 67 -5.82 11.80 7.15
C ASP A 67 -5.09 11.63 8.50
N LYS A 68 -4.30 10.56 8.60
CA LYS A 68 -3.64 10.18 9.86
C LYS A 68 -2.63 11.19 10.39
N LYS A 69 -2.17 12.15 9.59
CA LYS A 69 -1.23 13.22 9.98
C LYS A 69 -1.87 14.60 10.06
N GLY A 70 -3.10 14.76 9.56
CA GLY A 70 -3.86 16.00 9.58
C GLY A 70 -5.08 15.94 10.48
N LYS A 71 -6.27 16.13 9.90
CA LYS A 71 -7.54 16.27 10.64
C LYS A 71 -7.91 15.04 11.50
N ASP A 72 -7.47 13.84 11.11
CA ASP A 72 -7.81 12.59 11.79
C ASP A 72 -6.71 12.10 12.74
N ASN A 73 -5.81 13.00 13.19
CA ASN A 73 -4.70 12.63 14.06
C ASN A 73 -5.05 12.55 15.56
N SER A 74 -6.18 13.13 15.96
CA SER A 74 -6.60 13.15 17.37
C SER A 74 -7.31 11.86 17.78
N LEU A 75 -7.26 11.52 19.08
CA LEU A 75 -7.96 10.37 19.62
C LEU A 75 -9.48 10.44 19.39
N LEU A 76 -10.06 11.64 19.46
CA LEU A 76 -11.48 11.87 19.18
C LEU A 76 -11.81 11.58 17.69
N ALA A 77 -10.93 11.95 16.78
CA ALA A 77 -11.11 11.67 15.36
C ALA A 77 -10.98 10.17 15.06
N LEU A 78 -10.02 9.45 15.69
CA LEU A 78 -9.92 8.00 15.59
C LEU A 78 -11.19 7.30 16.13
N MET A 79 -11.74 7.78 17.25
CA MET A 79 -13.00 7.26 17.78
C MET A 79 -14.20 7.57 16.86
N ALA A 80 -14.23 8.75 16.25
CA ALA A 80 -15.25 9.10 15.25
C ALA A 80 -15.16 8.19 14.03
N CYS A 81 -13.93 7.88 13.56
CA CYS A 81 -13.70 6.91 12.50
C CYS A 81 -14.24 5.52 12.88
N ALA A 82 -13.88 4.99 14.05
CA ALA A 82 -14.38 3.71 14.54
C ALA A 82 -15.91 3.66 14.62
N ARG A 83 -16.55 4.76 15.06
CA ARG A 83 -18.02 4.86 15.11
C ARG A 83 -18.64 4.89 13.70
N ARG A 84 -17.98 5.57 12.73
CA ARG A 84 -18.42 5.59 11.32
C ARG A 84 -18.37 4.19 10.74
N LEU A 85 -17.25 3.49 10.89
CA LEU A 85 -17.08 2.11 10.43
C LEU A 85 -18.06 1.15 11.10
N SER A 86 -18.35 1.34 12.40
CA SER A 86 -19.33 0.52 13.15
C SER A 86 -20.76 0.59 12.59
N LYS A 87 -21.12 1.67 11.89
CA LYS A 87 -22.45 1.82 11.25
C LYS A 87 -22.56 1.07 9.94
N MET A 88 -21.46 0.57 9.40
CA MET A 88 -21.42 -0.14 8.13
C MET A 88 -21.68 -1.65 8.28
N ASP A 89 -21.78 -2.15 9.52
CA ASP A 89 -22.16 -3.53 9.86
C ASP A 89 -21.23 -4.57 9.20
N PHE A 90 -19.92 -4.44 9.41
CA PHE A 90 -18.95 -5.41 8.94
C PHE A 90 -19.07 -6.74 9.70
N ASP A 91 -18.95 -7.84 8.94
CA ASP A 91 -18.89 -9.19 9.50
C ASP A 91 -17.49 -9.53 9.99
N VAL A 92 -16.48 -9.19 9.18
CA VAL A 92 -15.07 -9.52 9.45
C VAL A 92 -14.22 -8.27 9.30
N LEU A 93 -13.33 -8.07 10.26
CA LEU A 93 -12.25 -7.09 10.18
C LEU A 93 -10.93 -7.83 10.12
N ILE A 94 -10.08 -7.48 9.15
CA ILE A 94 -8.73 -8.03 8.98
C ILE A 94 -7.72 -6.89 9.10
N ASN A 95 -6.96 -6.88 10.17
CA ASN A 95 -5.84 -5.95 10.36
C ASN A 95 -4.56 -6.57 9.80
N LEU A 96 -3.99 -5.96 8.77
CA LEU A 96 -2.75 -6.42 8.15
C LEU A 96 -1.49 -5.89 8.83
N HIS A 97 -1.60 -4.82 9.61
CA HIS A 97 -0.45 -4.23 10.29
C HIS A 97 -0.80 -3.65 11.66
N PRO A 98 -0.09 -4.06 12.73
CA PRO A 98 -0.42 -3.70 14.11
C PRO A 98 0.09 -2.32 14.52
N ASN A 99 -0.04 -1.27 13.69
CA ASN A 99 0.25 0.07 14.15
C ASN A 99 -0.81 0.56 15.16
N GLU A 100 -0.41 1.51 16.00
CA GLU A 100 -1.24 1.99 17.11
C GLU A 100 -2.59 2.55 16.65
N ARG A 101 -2.61 3.31 15.55
CA ARG A 101 -3.85 3.91 15.01
C ARG A 101 -4.80 2.87 14.45
N CYS A 102 -4.31 1.95 13.61
CA CYS A 102 -5.12 0.83 13.13
C CYS A 102 -5.67 0.03 14.32
N SER A 103 -4.80 -0.40 15.22
CA SER A 103 -5.20 -1.18 16.39
C SER A 103 -6.27 -0.49 17.24
N PHE A 104 -6.17 0.84 17.40
CA PHE A 104 -7.17 1.62 18.12
C PHE A 104 -8.50 1.66 17.36
N ILE A 105 -8.49 2.06 16.08
CA ILE A 105 -9.71 2.11 15.26
C ILE A 105 -10.38 0.75 15.24
N ASP A 106 -9.62 -0.29 14.96
CA ASP A 106 -10.11 -1.65 14.81
C ASP A 106 -10.69 -2.21 16.11
N ALA A 107 -10.05 -1.96 17.25
CA ALA A 107 -10.53 -2.41 18.55
C ALA A 107 -11.88 -1.79 18.92
N PHE A 108 -12.11 -0.53 18.53
CA PHE A 108 -13.35 0.20 18.85
C PHE A 108 -14.38 0.21 17.71
N THR A 109 -14.07 -0.40 16.55
CA THR A 109 -15.05 -0.64 15.49
C THR A 109 -15.92 -1.85 15.84
N LYS A 110 -17.24 -1.71 15.81
CA LYS A 110 -18.16 -2.83 16.07
C LYS A 110 -18.16 -3.76 14.84
N VAL A 111 -17.69 -4.99 15.02
CA VAL A 111 -17.68 -6.05 14.00
C VAL A 111 -18.02 -7.39 14.66
N LYS A 112 -18.40 -8.40 13.89
CA LYS A 112 -18.73 -9.74 14.42
C LYS A 112 -17.46 -10.55 14.69
N LEU A 113 -16.42 -10.40 13.88
CA LEU A 113 -15.15 -11.11 14.01
C LEU A 113 -13.96 -10.17 13.71
N ARG A 114 -12.99 -10.10 14.63
CA ARG A 114 -11.73 -9.35 14.46
C ARG A 114 -10.56 -10.30 14.29
N CYS A 115 -9.89 -10.13 13.16
CA CYS A 115 -8.64 -10.84 12.86
C CYS A 115 -7.48 -9.85 12.88
N GLY A 116 -6.49 -10.09 13.72
CA GLY A 116 -5.34 -9.20 13.85
C GLY A 116 -4.05 -9.95 14.13
N THR A 117 -2.94 -9.24 14.02
CA THR A 117 -1.63 -9.81 14.30
C THR A 117 -1.38 -9.93 15.80
N THR A 118 -0.40 -10.75 16.21
CA THR A 118 -0.03 -10.91 17.63
C THR A 118 0.49 -9.65 18.31
N HIS A 119 0.79 -8.60 17.55
CA HIS A 119 1.31 -7.32 18.04
C HIS A 119 0.26 -6.22 18.14
N THR A 120 -1.01 -6.51 17.81
CA THR A 120 -2.10 -5.53 17.94
C THR A 120 -2.28 -5.11 19.40
N LEU A 121 -2.67 -3.85 19.60
CA LEU A 121 -3.10 -3.35 20.91
C LEU A 121 -4.49 -3.93 21.27
N PHE A 122 -4.85 -3.85 22.53
CA PHE A 122 -6.17 -4.29 23.04
C PHE A 122 -6.46 -5.76 22.75
N LYS A 123 -5.48 -6.64 22.92
CA LYS A 123 -5.58 -8.08 22.65
C LYS A 123 -6.87 -8.76 23.08
N PRO A 124 -7.48 -8.45 24.24
CA PRO A 124 -8.74 -9.08 24.65
C PRO A 124 -9.94 -8.80 23.74
N LEU A 125 -9.84 -7.81 22.83
CA LEU A 125 -10.90 -7.45 21.88
C LEU A 125 -10.76 -8.16 20.53
N TRP A 126 -9.72 -8.99 20.34
CA TRP A 126 -9.44 -9.70 19.10
C TRP A 126 -9.87 -11.15 19.21
N ASP A 127 -10.54 -11.65 18.18
CA ASP A 127 -11.09 -13.00 18.15
C ASP A 127 -10.11 -14.01 17.55
N VAL A 128 -9.39 -13.59 16.50
CA VAL A 128 -8.42 -14.43 15.78
C VAL A 128 -7.08 -13.70 15.66
N PHE A 129 -6.00 -14.41 15.95
CA PHE A 129 -4.64 -13.89 15.76
C PHE A 129 -3.96 -14.57 14.57
N THR A 130 -3.44 -13.74 13.69
CA THR A 130 -2.67 -14.12 12.50
C THR A 130 -1.24 -13.57 12.63
N PRO A 131 -0.31 -14.31 13.27
CA PRO A 131 1.06 -13.85 13.45
C PRO A 131 1.76 -13.63 12.10
N LEU A 132 2.41 -12.48 11.94
CA LEU A 132 3.15 -12.15 10.72
C LEU A 132 4.50 -12.87 10.68
N ASN A 133 4.72 -13.67 9.67
CA ASN A 133 6.01 -14.32 9.42
C ASN A 133 6.99 -13.36 8.74
N ARG A 134 7.80 -12.65 9.52
CA ARG A 134 8.78 -11.69 9.02
C ARG A 134 10.03 -12.30 8.36
N LYS A 135 10.10 -13.63 8.22
CA LYS A 135 11.21 -14.33 7.57
C LYS A 135 11.02 -14.51 6.06
N ILE A 136 9.83 -14.20 5.54
CA ILE A 136 9.49 -14.27 4.12
C ILE A 136 9.29 -12.86 3.57
N HIS A 137 9.17 -12.74 2.25
CA HIS A 137 8.89 -11.46 1.60
C HIS A 137 7.57 -10.84 2.12
N ALA A 138 7.50 -9.53 2.25
CA ALA A 138 6.35 -8.86 2.89
C ALA A 138 5.03 -9.13 2.17
N ALA A 139 5.01 -9.22 0.84
CA ALA A 139 3.80 -9.58 0.10
C ALA A 139 3.30 -10.98 0.47
N ASP A 140 4.21 -11.96 0.57
CA ASP A 140 3.86 -13.33 0.98
C ASP A 140 3.45 -13.38 2.46
N MET A 141 4.03 -12.52 3.29
CA MET A 141 3.63 -12.38 4.70
C MET A 141 2.18 -11.92 4.85
N TYR A 142 1.71 -11.00 3.99
CA TYR A 142 0.29 -10.61 3.99
C TYR A 142 -0.60 -11.69 3.42
N LEU A 143 -0.17 -12.42 2.37
CA LEU A 143 -0.90 -13.59 1.86
C LEU A 143 -1.05 -14.68 2.91
N ASP A 144 -0.03 -14.92 3.73
CA ASP A 144 -0.06 -15.91 4.79
C ASP A 144 -1.18 -15.64 5.83
N VAL A 145 -1.60 -14.39 6.01
CA VAL A 145 -2.77 -14.06 6.83
C VAL A 145 -4.02 -14.79 6.33
N LEU A 146 -4.26 -14.84 5.01
CA LEU A 146 -5.38 -15.59 4.45
C LEU A 146 -5.25 -17.10 4.67
N THR A 147 -4.04 -17.64 4.56
CA THR A 147 -3.77 -19.06 4.86
C THR A 147 -4.15 -19.39 6.31
N GLN A 148 -3.78 -18.50 7.24
CA GLN A 148 -4.08 -18.66 8.65
C GLN A 148 -5.58 -18.53 8.94
N LEU A 149 -6.34 -17.79 8.11
CA LEU A 149 -7.80 -17.71 8.15
C LEU A 149 -8.49 -18.90 7.45
N GLY A 150 -7.73 -19.86 6.94
CA GLY A 150 -8.24 -21.09 6.35
C GLY A 150 -8.40 -21.08 4.82
N VAL A 151 -7.96 -20.01 4.15
CA VAL A 151 -7.97 -19.95 2.69
C VAL A 151 -6.86 -20.85 2.14
N GLN A 152 -7.23 -21.76 1.24
CA GLN A 152 -6.29 -22.67 0.59
C GLN A 152 -5.98 -22.23 -0.85
N LYS A 153 -4.84 -22.69 -1.39
CA LYS A 153 -4.43 -22.45 -2.78
C LYS A 153 -4.31 -20.97 -3.14
N LEU A 154 -3.58 -20.22 -2.32
CA LEU A 154 -3.24 -18.85 -2.62
C LEU A 154 -2.16 -18.78 -3.72
N GLU A 155 -2.34 -17.81 -4.63
CA GLU A 155 -1.37 -17.48 -5.65
C GLU A 155 -0.88 -16.06 -5.40
N ASN A 156 0.42 -15.83 -5.47
CA ASN A 156 0.99 -14.50 -5.49
C ASN A 156 1.08 -14.04 -6.95
N ASN A 157 0.13 -13.19 -7.36
CA ASN A 157 0.06 -12.67 -8.73
C ASN A 157 1.01 -11.47 -8.96
N GLY A 158 1.86 -11.15 -7.99
CA GLY A 158 2.72 -9.98 -8.02
C GLY A 158 2.02 -8.70 -7.55
N LEU A 159 2.75 -7.60 -7.65
CA LEU A 159 2.23 -6.28 -7.25
C LEU A 159 1.39 -5.68 -8.38
N GLU A 160 0.23 -5.14 -8.04
CA GLU A 160 -0.71 -4.58 -9.01
C GLU A 160 -1.10 -3.16 -8.58
N ILE A 161 -1.03 -2.21 -9.52
CA ILE A 161 -1.53 -0.84 -9.34
C ILE A 161 -2.44 -0.53 -10.53
N PHE A 162 -3.60 0.05 -10.25
CA PHE A 162 -4.63 0.37 -11.23
C PHE A 162 -4.82 1.88 -11.29
N PRO A 163 -4.02 2.63 -12.08
CA PRO A 163 -4.21 4.06 -12.27
C PRO A 163 -5.50 4.32 -13.05
N SER A 164 -6.19 5.43 -12.72
CA SER A 164 -7.35 5.89 -13.49
C SER A 164 -6.95 6.23 -14.94
N GLU A 165 -7.92 6.27 -15.84
CA GLU A 165 -7.68 6.73 -17.22
C GLU A 165 -7.19 8.18 -17.27
N GLU A 166 -7.67 9.03 -16.36
CA GLU A 166 -7.19 10.41 -16.21
C GLU A 166 -5.70 10.45 -15.87
N TYR A 167 -5.24 9.63 -14.90
CA TYR A 167 -3.82 9.56 -14.55
C TYR A 167 -2.96 9.00 -15.69
N LYS A 168 -3.46 8.04 -16.46
CA LYS A 168 -2.75 7.52 -17.63
C LYS A 168 -2.60 8.59 -18.70
N GLN A 169 -3.70 9.31 -19.03
CA GLN A 169 -3.67 10.41 -19.99
C GLN A 169 -2.72 11.52 -19.57
N HIS A 170 -2.77 11.93 -18.30
CA HIS A 170 -1.86 12.92 -17.76
C HIS A 170 -0.39 12.47 -17.86
N ALA A 171 -0.10 11.21 -17.58
CA ALA A 171 1.25 10.66 -17.71
C ALA A 171 1.71 10.65 -19.18
N GLU A 172 0.84 10.29 -20.13
CA GLU A 172 1.15 10.32 -21.56
C GLU A 172 1.42 11.74 -22.08
N GLU A 173 0.62 12.72 -21.62
CA GLU A 173 0.83 14.14 -21.93
C GLU A 173 2.15 14.64 -21.37
N PHE A 174 2.44 14.34 -20.10
CA PHE A 174 3.69 14.68 -19.45
C PHE A 174 4.90 14.15 -20.21
N TRP A 175 4.89 12.86 -20.59
CA TRP A 175 5.98 12.27 -21.36
C TRP A 175 6.18 12.93 -22.71
N ARG A 176 5.09 13.21 -23.43
CA ARG A 176 5.14 13.87 -24.74
C ARG A 176 5.72 15.29 -24.63
N GLU A 177 5.31 16.07 -23.63
CA GLU A 177 5.82 17.43 -23.38
C GLU A 177 7.32 17.45 -23.05
N HIS A 178 7.81 16.38 -22.41
CA HIS A 178 9.23 16.22 -22.10
C HIS A 178 10.03 15.45 -23.18
N GLY A 179 9.47 15.28 -24.38
CA GLY A 179 10.14 14.63 -25.51
C GLY A 179 10.45 13.16 -25.28
N VAL A 180 9.65 12.47 -24.47
CA VAL A 180 9.74 11.03 -24.22
C VAL A 180 8.68 10.30 -25.03
N PHE A 181 9.08 9.32 -25.81
CA PHE A 181 8.23 8.57 -26.72
C PHE A 181 8.24 7.07 -26.37
N ALA A 182 7.23 6.34 -26.83
CA ALA A 182 7.08 4.91 -26.57
C ALA A 182 8.26 4.04 -27.11
N THR A 183 9.03 4.57 -28.04
CA THR A 183 10.24 3.93 -28.59
C THR A 183 11.49 4.14 -27.74
N ASP A 184 11.45 5.06 -26.79
CA ASP A 184 12.58 5.38 -25.93
C ASP A 184 12.83 4.31 -24.89
N LYS A 185 14.08 4.02 -24.64
CA LYS A 185 14.51 3.13 -23.56
C LYS A 185 14.72 3.95 -22.29
N LEU A 186 13.77 3.89 -21.37
CA LEU A 186 13.81 4.66 -20.12
C LEU A 186 14.52 3.88 -19.01
N VAL A 187 15.28 4.59 -18.19
CA VAL A 187 15.79 4.09 -16.91
C VAL A 187 15.39 5.05 -15.79
N GLY A 188 14.57 4.57 -14.88
CA GLY A 188 14.12 5.34 -13.71
C GLY A 188 15.13 5.29 -12.56
N PHE A 189 15.46 6.44 -12.01
CA PHE A 189 16.27 6.60 -10.82
C PHE A 189 15.42 7.11 -9.66
N ASN A 190 15.24 6.30 -8.62
CA ASN A 190 14.70 6.77 -7.36
C ASN A 190 15.85 7.21 -6.46
N ILE A 191 16.09 8.54 -6.42
CA ILE A 191 17.25 9.11 -5.74
C ILE A 191 17.01 9.36 -4.25
N GLY A 192 15.74 9.53 -3.85
CA GLY A 192 15.35 9.97 -2.53
C GLY A 192 15.24 8.86 -1.48
N SER A 193 15.42 9.24 -0.22
CA SER A 193 15.02 8.44 0.94
C SER A 193 14.82 9.35 2.15
N ALA A 194 13.81 9.09 2.98
CA ALA A 194 13.63 9.76 4.27
C ALA A 194 14.78 9.47 5.25
N VAL A 195 15.51 8.36 5.06
CA VAL A 195 16.64 7.95 5.91
C VAL A 195 17.95 8.25 5.18
N VAL A 196 18.74 9.19 5.70
CA VAL A 196 19.99 9.66 5.08
C VAL A 196 20.96 8.50 4.77
N THR A 197 21.11 7.54 5.67
CA THR A 197 22.01 6.38 5.48
C THR A 197 21.58 5.43 4.35
N LYS A 198 20.37 5.60 3.80
CA LYS A 198 19.86 4.84 2.64
C LYS A 198 20.03 5.60 1.33
N ARG A 199 20.52 6.84 1.37
CA ARG A 199 20.76 7.65 0.18
C ARG A 199 22.09 7.30 -0.44
N TRP A 200 22.11 7.15 -1.74
CA TRP A 200 23.36 7.08 -2.50
C TRP A 200 23.76 8.50 -2.92
N ALA A 201 25.07 8.73 -3.16
CA ALA A 201 25.58 10.06 -3.46
C ALA A 201 25.10 10.54 -4.83
N PRO A 202 24.63 11.80 -4.97
CA PRO A 202 24.08 12.36 -6.22
C PRO A 202 25.04 12.24 -7.41
N GLU A 203 26.33 12.50 -7.21
CA GLU A 203 27.37 12.39 -8.26
C GLU A 203 27.54 10.97 -8.79
N ARG A 204 27.16 9.95 -8.02
CA ARG A 204 27.20 8.56 -8.48
C ARG A 204 25.99 8.21 -9.33
N PHE A 205 24.81 8.73 -8.99
CA PHE A 205 23.64 8.65 -9.85
C PHE A 205 23.91 9.30 -11.21
N ALA A 206 24.50 10.51 -11.22
CA ALA A 206 24.87 11.21 -12.43
C ALA A 206 25.81 10.39 -13.34
N LYS A 207 26.86 9.78 -12.75
CA LYS A 207 27.79 8.93 -13.52
C LYS A 207 27.09 7.72 -14.15
N VAL A 208 26.16 7.09 -13.45
CA VAL A 208 25.41 5.95 -14.00
C VAL A 208 24.45 6.43 -15.08
N ALA A 209 23.80 7.59 -14.89
CA ALA A 209 22.92 8.19 -15.87
C ALA A 209 23.67 8.52 -17.17
N ASP A 210 24.86 9.14 -17.10
CA ASP A 210 25.71 9.40 -18.25
C ASP A 210 26.10 8.12 -19.01
N ILE A 211 26.55 7.07 -18.30
CA ILE A 211 26.89 5.77 -18.92
C ILE A 211 25.70 5.15 -19.64
N LEU A 212 24.51 5.31 -19.09
CA LEU A 212 23.28 4.79 -19.71
C LEU A 212 22.85 5.63 -20.90
N ALA A 213 22.99 6.96 -20.79
CA ALA A 213 22.72 7.87 -21.93
C ALA A 213 23.61 7.58 -23.13
N GLU A 214 24.93 7.33 -22.93
CA GLU A 214 25.86 6.89 -23.97
C GLU A 214 25.42 5.57 -24.65
N LYS A 215 24.65 4.73 -23.95
CA LYS A 215 24.08 3.48 -24.49
C LYS A 215 22.70 3.65 -25.10
N GLY A 216 22.21 4.89 -25.25
CA GLY A 216 20.91 5.21 -25.84
C GLY A 216 19.72 5.04 -24.91
N TYR A 217 19.92 5.01 -23.59
CA TYR A 217 18.84 5.10 -22.62
C TYR A 217 18.58 6.56 -22.23
N LYS A 218 17.33 6.90 -21.92
CA LYS A 218 16.96 8.18 -21.31
C LYS A 218 16.82 8.02 -19.80
N PRO A 219 17.69 8.65 -18.99
CA PRO A 219 17.57 8.65 -17.54
C PRO A 219 16.40 9.53 -17.11
N VAL A 220 15.60 9.03 -16.14
CA VAL A 220 14.47 9.75 -15.54
C VAL A 220 14.61 9.68 -14.03
N PHE A 221 14.69 10.83 -13.38
CA PHE A 221 14.77 10.90 -11.92
C PHE A 221 13.37 11.05 -11.33
N PHE A 222 13.06 10.18 -10.36
CA PHE A 222 11.82 10.21 -9.58
C PHE A 222 12.11 10.64 -8.16
N GLY A 223 11.27 11.52 -7.62
CA GLY A 223 11.34 11.98 -6.24
C GLY A 223 10.10 12.76 -5.85
N GLY A 224 9.91 12.97 -4.56
CA GLY A 224 8.94 13.92 -4.04
C GLY A 224 9.57 15.30 -3.87
N THR A 225 8.78 16.26 -3.37
CA THR A 225 9.27 17.63 -3.10
C THR A 225 10.48 17.68 -2.17
N MET A 226 10.66 16.68 -1.29
CA MET A 226 11.83 16.58 -0.41
C MET A 226 13.10 16.12 -1.13
N ASP A 227 12.99 15.62 -2.34
CA ASP A 227 14.09 15.05 -3.11
C ASP A 227 14.55 15.98 -4.24
N GLU A 228 13.84 17.08 -4.48
CA GLU A 228 14.14 18.05 -5.57
C GLU A 228 15.58 18.55 -5.54
N GLU A 229 16.07 18.91 -4.36
CA GLU A 229 17.44 19.38 -4.16
C GLU A 229 18.48 18.32 -4.57
N MET A 230 18.25 17.06 -4.18
CA MET A 230 19.12 15.94 -4.56
C MET A 230 19.05 15.63 -6.05
N VAL A 231 17.88 15.75 -6.68
CA VAL A 231 17.72 15.57 -8.11
C VAL A 231 18.48 16.66 -8.86
N GLN A 232 18.31 17.93 -8.46
CA GLN A 232 19.03 19.06 -9.06
C GLN A 232 20.54 18.91 -8.90
N GLU A 233 21.01 18.48 -7.74
CA GLU A 233 22.42 18.20 -7.49
C GLU A 233 22.92 17.08 -8.42
N ALA A 234 22.19 15.95 -8.53
CA ALA A 234 22.58 14.88 -9.45
C ALA A 234 22.65 15.35 -10.90
N VAL A 235 21.62 16.08 -11.36
CA VAL A 235 21.60 16.65 -12.73
C VAL A 235 22.76 17.59 -12.96
N SER A 236 23.18 18.38 -11.96
CA SER A 236 24.32 19.29 -12.08
C SER A 236 25.67 18.59 -12.31
N PHE A 237 25.80 17.33 -11.91
CA PHE A 237 26.97 16.49 -12.16
C PHE A 237 26.92 15.75 -13.51
N MET A 238 25.79 15.71 -14.19
CA MET A 238 25.67 15.05 -15.48
C MET A 238 26.39 15.82 -16.59
N LYS A 239 26.87 15.09 -17.58
CA LYS A 239 27.57 15.61 -18.78
C LYS A 239 26.68 15.58 -20.01
N THR A 240 25.57 14.84 -19.94
CA THR A 240 24.64 14.62 -21.08
C THR A 240 23.29 15.21 -20.79
#